data_ef27921acba6738b18a8c2a8274206e1
#
_entry.id   ef27921acba6738b18a8c2a8274206e1
#
_cell.length_a   1.000
_cell.length_b   1.000
_cell.length_c   1.000
_cell.angle_alpha   90.00
_cell.angle_beta   90.00
_cell.angle_gamma   90.00
#
_symmetry.space_group_name_H-M   'P 1'
#
loop_
_entity.id
_entity.type
_entity.pdbx_description
1 polymer ?
#
loop_
_entity_poly.entity_id
_entity_poly.type
_entity_poly.pdbx_seq_one_letter_code
_entity_poly.pdbx_strand_id
1 'polypeptide(L)'
;MKIRMYNVGYGDCFCLRDRKGSLLVDFGTSNSRIEGHPRKETFDVIISDLTTIEKKNLLLTHFHLDHLSGLLYMMKHRSSAYEFGKIYLPDVFSEKEMSRTLTLLLLADLEKDSFLPSRQVSLFALVEALCKKPQKVELLSRGSVFEEKYQALWPDKNVIRKETNEMYQILEKEHGKALETIEGFAEKLREILCSMTEGRDLTAEEMPDTRRMEREFRTLRATEEFKQLLLFMEEKKLFLRRFKNKISIVFQNKNDGELNLLFTGDAEREHLEMIASDYDGKLPLFEHYWCIKVPHHGTQGHYFDFSKYTPENMMISNGIHYANSKKQSKELRTSSQYGGLFYIPDAHMYCSNCDCCDGYENGCSCKESDVISPAYYKDI
;
A
#
# COMPACT_ATOMS: atom_id res chain seq x y z
N MET A 1 -6.22 -20.97 9.97
CA MET A 1 -6.19 -19.79 9.10
C MET A 1 -5.54 -20.19 7.78
N LYS A 2 -5.89 -19.55 6.65
CA LYS A 2 -5.21 -19.70 5.36
C LYS A 2 -4.83 -18.32 4.83
N ILE A 3 -3.65 -18.20 4.26
CA ILE A 3 -3.22 -17.01 3.51
C ILE A 3 -3.15 -17.39 2.04
N ARG A 4 -3.76 -16.58 1.19
CA ARG A 4 -3.64 -16.70 -0.25
C ARG A 4 -2.89 -15.49 -0.78
N MET A 5 -1.70 -15.70 -1.31
CA MET A 5 -0.92 -14.69 -2.01
C MET A 5 -1.17 -14.83 -3.51
N TYR A 6 -1.67 -13.76 -4.16
CA TYR A 6 -1.87 -13.73 -5.61
C TYR A 6 -0.64 -13.17 -6.31
N ASN A 7 -0.28 -13.77 -7.43
CA ASN A 7 0.74 -13.21 -8.31
C ASN A 7 0.17 -12.04 -9.11
N VAL A 8 0.41 -10.85 -8.62
CA VAL A 8 0.07 -9.58 -9.31
C VAL A 8 1.28 -8.91 -9.95
N GLY A 9 2.42 -9.60 -10.00
CA GLY A 9 3.69 -8.99 -10.39
C GLY A 9 4.18 -8.03 -9.32
N TYR A 10 4.66 -6.84 -9.71
CA TYR A 10 5.08 -5.81 -8.75
C TYR A 10 3.87 -5.10 -8.17
N GLY A 11 3.45 -5.54 -7.00
CA GLY A 11 2.28 -5.08 -6.29
C GLY A 11 1.85 -6.07 -5.22
N ASP A 12 0.83 -5.77 -4.46
CA ASP A 12 0.33 -6.61 -3.38
C ASP A 12 -1.13 -7.02 -3.59
N CYS A 13 -1.40 -8.30 -3.29
CA CYS A 13 -2.75 -8.83 -3.19
C CYS A 13 -2.74 -10.11 -2.35
N PHE A 14 -3.25 -10.03 -1.12
CA PHE A 14 -3.32 -11.15 -0.19
C PHE A 14 -4.74 -11.34 0.32
N CYS A 15 -5.17 -12.57 0.49
CA CYS A 15 -6.46 -12.89 1.09
C CYS A 15 -6.25 -13.76 2.33
N LEU A 16 -6.51 -13.18 3.51
CA LEU A 16 -6.48 -13.89 4.79
C LEU A 16 -7.87 -14.49 5.04
N ARG A 17 -7.97 -15.82 5.15
CA ARG A 17 -9.23 -16.52 5.30
C ARG A 17 -9.30 -17.28 6.61
N ASP A 18 -10.41 -17.18 7.29
CA ASP A 18 -10.77 -18.06 8.40
C ASP A 18 -12.26 -18.44 8.37
N ARG A 19 -12.73 -19.08 9.44
CA ARG A 19 -14.14 -19.52 9.54
C ARG A 19 -15.14 -18.36 9.67
N LYS A 20 -14.69 -17.16 10.08
CA LYS A 20 -15.55 -16.00 10.33
C LYS A 20 -15.69 -15.08 9.11
N GLY A 21 -14.74 -15.14 8.17
CA GLY A 21 -14.72 -14.31 6.98
C GLY A 21 -13.33 -14.21 6.35
N SER A 22 -13.17 -13.23 5.49
CA SER A 22 -11.91 -12.99 4.78
C SER A 22 -11.54 -11.52 4.81
N LEU A 23 -10.24 -11.25 4.94
CA LEU A 23 -9.65 -9.95 4.80
C LEU A 23 -8.78 -9.93 3.54
N LEU A 24 -9.16 -9.14 2.55
CA LEU A 24 -8.30 -8.81 1.41
C LEU A 24 -7.35 -7.70 1.84
N VAL A 25 -6.06 -7.94 1.75
CA VAL A 25 -5.01 -6.95 2.02
C VAL A 25 -4.43 -6.51 0.71
N ASP A 26 -4.68 -5.29 0.34
CA ASP A 26 -4.34 -4.66 -0.94
C ASP A 26 -4.91 -5.40 -2.16
N PHE A 27 -4.95 -4.74 -3.29
CA PHE A 27 -5.22 -5.35 -4.60
C PHE A 27 -4.73 -4.42 -5.70
N GLY A 28 -3.49 -4.62 -6.12
CA GLY A 28 -2.90 -3.77 -7.13
C GLY A 28 -1.65 -4.31 -7.78
N THR A 29 -1.22 -3.63 -8.85
CA THR A 29 0.06 -3.85 -9.53
C THR A 29 0.50 -2.61 -10.27
N SER A 30 1.81 -2.38 -10.37
CA SER A 30 2.38 -1.37 -11.27
C SER A 30 2.73 -1.95 -12.64
N ASN A 31 2.71 -3.28 -12.81
CA ASN A 31 3.00 -3.92 -14.08
C ASN A 31 1.82 -3.76 -15.07
N SER A 32 2.13 -3.52 -16.34
CA SER A 32 1.15 -3.57 -17.44
C SER A 32 0.86 -4.99 -17.90
N ARG A 33 1.83 -5.89 -17.70
CA ARG A 33 1.77 -7.32 -17.97
C ARG A 33 2.36 -8.09 -16.80
N ILE A 34 1.81 -9.25 -16.50
CA ILE A 34 2.27 -10.17 -15.47
C ILE A 34 2.56 -11.48 -16.20
N GLU A 35 3.82 -11.88 -16.22
CA GLU A 35 4.32 -13.06 -16.94
C GLU A 35 3.77 -13.18 -18.39
N GLY A 36 3.81 -12.08 -19.12
CA GLY A 36 3.34 -12.04 -20.51
C GLY A 36 1.85 -11.75 -20.70
N HIS A 37 1.01 -11.95 -19.68
CA HIS A 37 -0.43 -11.68 -19.75
C HIS A 37 -0.75 -10.20 -19.43
N PRO A 38 -1.69 -9.55 -20.15
CA PRO A 38 -2.18 -8.24 -19.77
C PRO A 38 -2.71 -8.23 -18.34
N ARG A 39 -2.35 -7.22 -17.53
CA ARG A 39 -2.76 -7.14 -16.10
C ARG A 39 -4.26 -7.27 -15.88
N LYS A 40 -5.10 -6.84 -16.84
CA LYS A 40 -6.55 -6.95 -16.71
C LYS A 40 -7.05 -8.39 -16.75
N GLU A 41 -6.38 -9.29 -17.45
CA GLU A 41 -6.70 -10.72 -17.44
C GLU A 41 -6.41 -11.31 -16.06
N THR A 42 -5.25 -10.95 -15.47
CA THR A 42 -4.91 -11.34 -14.09
C THR A 42 -5.94 -10.80 -13.09
N PHE A 43 -6.33 -9.51 -13.24
CA PHE A 43 -7.36 -8.93 -12.37
C PHE A 43 -8.72 -9.66 -12.52
N ASP A 44 -9.13 -10.00 -13.73
CA ASP A 44 -10.39 -10.72 -13.95
C ASP A 44 -10.39 -12.11 -13.27
N VAL A 45 -9.26 -12.83 -13.30
CA VAL A 45 -9.11 -14.12 -12.61
C VAL A 45 -9.19 -13.94 -11.09
N ILE A 46 -8.44 -12.98 -10.53
CA ILE A 46 -8.48 -12.70 -9.09
C ILE A 46 -9.88 -12.30 -8.65
N ILE A 47 -10.54 -11.41 -9.40
CA ILE A 47 -11.91 -10.99 -9.11
C ILE A 47 -12.87 -12.17 -9.14
N SER A 48 -12.73 -13.07 -10.11
CA SER A 48 -13.55 -14.28 -10.17
C SER A 48 -13.38 -15.14 -8.92
N ASP A 49 -12.16 -15.32 -8.43
CA ASP A 49 -11.89 -16.02 -7.17
C ASP A 49 -12.50 -15.27 -5.96
N LEU A 50 -12.31 -13.95 -5.89
CA LEU A 50 -12.85 -13.14 -4.81
C LEU A 50 -14.39 -13.12 -4.77
N THR A 51 -15.09 -13.33 -5.91
CA THR A 51 -16.55 -13.42 -5.93
C THR A 51 -17.07 -14.68 -5.29
N THR A 52 -16.26 -15.72 -5.14
CA THR A 52 -16.61 -16.94 -4.41
C THR A 52 -16.64 -16.77 -2.89
N ILE A 53 -16.17 -15.61 -2.39
CA ILE A 53 -16.06 -15.31 -0.96
C ILE A 53 -17.27 -14.49 -0.53
N GLU A 54 -18.13 -15.05 0.31
CA GLU A 54 -19.37 -14.40 0.74
C GLU A 54 -19.13 -13.19 1.65
N LYS A 55 -18.21 -13.30 2.60
CA LYS A 55 -17.90 -12.24 3.58
C LYS A 55 -16.45 -11.82 3.42
N LYS A 56 -16.23 -10.69 2.81
CA LYS A 56 -14.90 -10.12 2.64
C LYS A 56 -14.85 -8.66 3.09
N ASN A 57 -13.80 -8.34 3.82
CA ASN A 57 -13.42 -6.97 4.14
C ASN A 57 -12.15 -6.62 3.34
N LEU A 58 -11.87 -5.35 3.18
CA LEU A 58 -10.70 -4.85 2.47
C LEU A 58 -9.84 -4.02 3.41
N LEU A 59 -8.54 -4.24 3.40
CA LEU A 59 -7.56 -3.36 4.02
C LEU A 59 -6.65 -2.83 2.92
N LEU A 60 -6.58 -1.50 2.77
CA LEU A 60 -5.57 -0.83 1.96
C LEU A 60 -4.46 -0.35 2.88
N THR A 61 -3.25 -0.88 2.70
CA THR A 61 -2.11 -0.50 3.53
C THR A 61 -1.72 0.95 3.32
N HIS A 62 -1.73 1.41 2.07
CA HIS A 62 -1.47 2.79 1.68
C HIS A 62 -1.99 3.09 0.25
N PHE A 63 -1.66 4.27 -0.30
CA PHE A 63 -2.32 4.79 -1.50
C PHE A 63 -1.47 4.74 -2.79
N HIS A 64 -0.54 3.81 -2.91
CA HIS A 64 0.15 3.55 -4.17
C HIS A 64 -0.69 2.69 -5.13
N LEU A 65 -0.53 2.89 -6.44
CA LEU A 65 -1.31 2.17 -7.45
C LEU A 65 -1.04 0.67 -7.48
N ASP A 66 0.13 0.23 -7.08
CA ASP A 66 0.51 -1.18 -6.95
C ASP A 66 -0.18 -1.88 -5.77
N HIS A 67 -0.91 -1.13 -4.93
CA HIS A 67 -1.75 -1.65 -3.86
C HIS A 67 -3.24 -1.45 -4.13
N LEU A 68 -3.63 -0.55 -5.05
CA LEU A 68 -5.05 -0.23 -5.25
C LEU A 68 -5.55 -0.31 -6.70
N SER A 69 -4.67 -0.48 -7.71
CA SER A 69 -5.09 -0.45 -9.12
C SER A 69 -6.05 -1.56 -9.53
N GLY A 70 -5.99 -2.74 -8.89
CA GLY A 70 -6.95 -3.83 -9.11
C GLY A 70 -8.31 -3.51 -8.51
N LEU A 71 -8.35 -2.85 -7.34
CA LEU A 71 -9.58 -2.36 -6.75
C LEU A 71 -10.26 -1.34 -7.68
N LEU A 72 -9.51 -0.38 -8.21
CA LEU A 72 -10.03 0.61 -9.15
C LEU A 72 -10.53 -0.04 -10.45
N TYR A 73 -9.83 -1.08 -10.91
CA TYR A 73 -10.27 -1.88 -12.05
C TYR A 73 -11.58 -2.62 -11.76
N MET A 74 -11.67 -3.28 -10.60
CA MET A 74 -12.88 -3.99 -10.14
C MET A 74 -14.08 -3.04 -10.10
N MET A 75 -13.93 -1.88 -9.46
CA MET A 75 -14.98 -0.88 -9.36
C MET A 75 -15.46 -0.40 -10.74
N LYS A 76 -14.53 -0.20 -11.68
CA LYS A 76 -14.84 0.33 -13.02
C LYS A 76 -15.46 -0.69 -13.95
N HIS A 77 -15.00 -1.95 -13.91
CA HIS A 77 -15.30 -2.97 -14.92
C HIS A 77 -16.07 -4.17 -14.37
N ARG A 78 -16.12 -4.34 -13.05
CA ARG A 78 -16.76 -5.46 -12.34
C ARG A 78 -17.49 -4.96 -11.08
N SER A 79 -18.31 -3.92 -11.24
CA SER A 79 -18.97 -3.25 -10.11
C SER A 79 -19.85 -4.16 -9.26
N SER A 80 -20.41 -5.22 -9.83
CA SER A 80 -21.16 -6.25 -9.07
C SER A 80 -20.26 -7.07 -8.11
N ALA A 81 -18.97 -7.21 -8.44
CA ALA A 81 -17.99 -7.90 -7.60
C ALA A 81 -17.39 -6.97 -6.52
N TYR A 82 -17.54 -5.65 -6.70
CA TYR A 82 -17.08 -4.63 -5.77
C TYR A 82 -18.04 -4.54 -4.58
N GLU A 83 -17.87 -5.48 -3.64
CA GLU A 83 -18.69 -5.56 -2.43
C GLU A 83 -17.84 -6.02 -1.25
N PHE A 84 -17.68 -5.12 -0.28
CA PHE A 84 -16.94 -5.36 0.95
C PHE A 84 -17.82 -4.99 2.14
N GLY A 85 -17.74 -5.75 3.23
CA GLY A 85 -18.44 -5.41 4.46
C GLY A 85 -17.85 -4.16 5.11
N LYS A 86 -16.50 -4.09 5.15
CA LYS A 86 -15.75 -2.98 5.67
C LYS A 86 -14.53 -2.70 4.80
N ILE A 87 -14.11 -1.43 4.78
CA ILE A 87 -12.84 -1.01 4.18
C ILE A 87 -12.01 -0.33 5.26
N TYR A 88 -10.81 -0.85 5.48
CA TYR A 88 -9.83 -0.30 6.41
C TYR A 88 -8.81 0.55 5.67
N LEU A 89 -8.58 1.76 6.15
CA LEU A 89 -7.62 2.72 5.61
C LEU A 89 -6.67 3.21 6.71
N PRO A 90 -5.45 3.67 6.39
CA PRO A 90 -4.59 4.30 7.37
C PRO A 90 -5.22 5.60 7.90
N ASP A 91 -5.21 5.77 9.23
CA ASP A 91 -5.71 6.97 9.88
C ASP A 91 -4.71 8.12 9.80
N VAL A 92 -4.76 8.84 8.68
CA VAL A 92 -3.90 9.99 8.39
C VAL A 92 -4.71 11.22 7.98
N PHE A 93 -6.01 11.24 8.29
CA PHE A 93 -6.90 12.34 7.92
C PHE A 93 -8.10 12.55 8.87
N SER A 94 -8.24 11.77 9.94
CA SER A 94 -9.36 11.93 10.89
C SER A 94 -9.29 13.25 11.66
N GLU A 95 -8.10 13.74 11.94
CA GLU A 95 -7.87 15.00 12.65
C GLU A 95 -7.64 16.14 11.66
N LYS A 96 -8.11 17.35 11.98
CA LYS A 96 -7.95 18.52 11.11
C LYS A 96 -6.47 18.85 10.86
N GLU A 97 -5.64 18.65 11.87
CA GLU A 97 -4.19 18.85 11.81
C GLU A 97 -3.50 17.92 10.80
N MET A 98 -4.18 16.84 10.41
CA MET A 98 -3.70 15.89 9.41
C MET A 98 -4.02 16.30 7.96
N SER A 99 -4.68 17.44 7.72
CA SER A 99 -4.91 17.96 6.35
C SER A 99 -3.61 18.16 5.59
N ARG A 100 -2.54 18.57 6.28
CA ARG A 100 -1.18 18.68 5.71
C ARG A 100 -0.65 17.34 5.22
N THR A 101 -0.99 16.23 5.87
CA THR A 101 -0.62 14.87 5.43
C THR A 101 -1.25 14.58 4.07
N LEU A 102 -2.56 14.85 3.92
CA LEU A 102 -3.24 14.70 2.63
C LEU A 102 -2.65 15.63 1.56
N THR A 103 -2.27 16.86 1.93
CA THR A 103 -1.60 17.80 1.03
C THR A 103 -0.31 17.20 0.47
N LEU A 104 0.55 16.62 1.32
CA LEU A 104 1.78 15.97 0.88
C LEU A 104 1.51 14.70 0.05
N LEU A 105 0.47 13.93 0.37
CA LEU A 105 0.06 12.77 -0.42
C LEU A 105 -0.42 13.15 -1.81
N LEU A 106 -1.20 14.23 -1.94
CA LEU A 106 -1.62 14.79 -3.22
C LEU A 106 -0.43 15.32 -4.03
N LEU A 107 0.48 16.02 -3.36
CA LEU A 107 1.70 16.52 -4.00
C LEU A 107 2.58 15.36 -4.51
N ALA A 108 2.67 14.27 -3.76
CA ALA A 108 3.36 13.05 -4.18
C ALA A 108 2.73 12.40 -5.45
N ASP A 109 1.41 12.49 -5.60
CA ASP A 109 0.74 12.05 -6.83
C ASP A 109 1.09 12.94 -8.03
N LEU A 110 1.21 14.24 -7.82
CA LEU A 110 1.61 15.18 -8.86
C LEU A 110 3.09 15.03 -9.25
N GLU A 111 3.98 14.78 -8.31
CA GLU A 111 5.40 14.50 -8.57
C GLU A 111 5.57 13.30 -9.52
N LYS A 112 4.84 12.22 -9.28
CA LYS A 112 4.94 10.98 -10.07
C LYS A 112 4.47 11.14 -11.51
N ASP A 113 3.50 12.01 -11.73
CA ASP A 113 2.88 12.21 -13.05
C ASP A 113 3.75 13.03 -14.02
N SER A 114 4.95 13.50 -13.61
CA SER A 114 5.84 14.28 -14.48
C SER A 114 6.15 13.63 -15.83
N PHE A 115 5.90 12.32 -15.96
CA PHE A 115 6.22 11.54 -17.16
C PHE A 115 5.02 10.93 -17.92
N LEU A 116 3.80 10.93 -17.39
CA LEU A 116 2.65 10.30 -18.06
C LEU A 116 1.33 11.06 -17.78
N PRO A 117 0.84 11.87 -18.73
CA PRO A 117 -0.38 12.68 -18.59
C PRO A 117 -1.68 11.91 -18.32
N SER A 118 -1.66 10.59 -18.51
CA SER A 118 -2.87 9.74 -18.50
C SER A 118 -3.13 8.97 -17.21
N ARG A 119 -2.27 9.11 -16.18
CA ARG A 119 -2.48 8.39 -14.92
C ARG A 119 -3.41 9.16 -13.98
N GLN A 120 -4.43 8.48 -13.49
CA GLN A 120 -5.37 8.99 -12.51
C GLN A 120 -4.66 9.24 -11.17
N VAL A 121 -5.01 10.34 -10.49
CA VAL A 121 -4.49 10.63 -9.14
C VAL A 121 -5.11 9.63 -8.17
N SER A 122 -4.26 8.89 -7.44
CA SER A 122 -4.66 7.72 -6.66
C SER A 122 -5.69 8.03 -5.58
N LEU A 123 -5.55 9.17 -4.88
CA LEU A 123 -6.49 9.57 -3.83
C LEU A 123 -7.87 9.97 -4.39
N PHE A 124 -7.94 10.74 -5.46
CA PHE A 124 -9.23 11.06 -6.10
C PHE A 124 -9.94 9.81 -6.62
N ALA A 125 -9.17 8.90 -7.22
CA ALA A 125 -9.70 7.63 -7.72
C ALA A 125 -10.24 6.75 -6.58
N LEU A 126 -9.53 6.69 -5.46
CA LEU A 126 -9.98 5.97 -4.27
C LEU A 126 -11.27 6.57 -3.71
N VAL A 127 -11.33 7.88 -3.52
CA VAL A 127 -12.53 8.56 -3.04
C VAL A 127 -13.71 8.33 -4.00
N GLU A 128 -13.50 8.45 -5.32
CA GLU A 128 -14.54 8.09 -6.31
C GLU A 128 -15.02 6.65 -6.13
N ALA A 129 -14.08 5.72 -5.89
CA ALA A 129 -14.41 4.31 -5.68
C ALA A 129 -15.29 4.12 -4.44
N LEU A 130 -14.91 4.74 -3.33
CA LEU A 130 -15.63 4.64 -2.06
C LEU A 130 -17.03 5.27 -2.14
N CYS A 131 -17.18 6.40 -2.85
CA CYS A 131 -18.47 7.07 -3.03
C CYS A 131 -19.48 6.28 -3.87
N LYS A 132 -19.02 5.44 -4.81
CA LYS A 132 -19.92 4.73 -5.73
C LYS A 132 -20.78 3.68 -5.09
N LYS A 133 -20.33 3.10 -4.01
CA LYS A 133 -21.09 2.10 -3.27
C LYS A 133 -20.89 2.34 -1.77
N PRO A 134 -21.95 2.66 -1.03
CA PRO A 134 -21.87 2.86 0.40
C PRO A 134 -21.22 1.64 1.07
N GLN A 135 -20.17 1.88 1.80
CA GLN A 135 -19.41 0.85 2.53
C GLN A 135 -18.91 1.45 3.84
N LYS A 136 -18.84 0.64 4.87
CA LYS A 136 -18.33 1.09 6.15
C LYS A 136 -16.81 1.27 6.04
N VAL A 137 -16.34 2.51 6.16
CA VAL A 137 -14.91 2.85 6.21
C VAL A 137 -14.49 2.95 7.67
N GLU A 138 -13.43 2.25 8.05
CA GLU A 138 -12.80 2.33 9.36
C GLU A 138 -11.32 2.73 9.20
N LEU A 139 -10.86 3.62 10.08
CA LEU A 139 -9.49 4.13 10.05
C LEU A 139 -8.64 3.42 11.07
N LEU A 140 -7.43 3.02 10.66
CA LEU A 140 -6.49 2.29 11.50
C LEU A 140 -5.23 3.12 11.77
N SER A 141 -4.89 3.23 13.03
CA SER A 141 -3.62 3.77 13.51
C SER A 141 -3.05 2.86 14.61
N ARG A 142 -1.83 3.13 15.07
CA ARG A 142 -1.19 2.37 16.13
C ARG A 142 -2.13 2.14 17.31
N GLY A 143 -2.32 0.89 17.68
CA GLY A 143 -3.23 0.45 18.75
C GLY A 143 -4.64 0.08 18.29
N SER A 144 -5.06 0.43 17.07
CA SER A 144 -6.38 0.05 16.56
C SER A 144 -6.51 -1.47 16.45
N VAL A 145 -7.61 -2.02 16.98
CA VAL A 145 -7.97 -3.44 16.84
C VAL A 145 -9.04 -3.58 15.77
N PHE A 146 -8.84 -4.50 14.82
CA PHE A 146 -9.78 -4.75 13.74
C PHE A 146 -9.95 -6.24 13.49
N GLU A 147 -11.04 -6.61 12.84
CA GLU A 147 -11.44 -8.03 12.68
C GLU A 147 -11.44 -8.82 14.00
N GLU A 148 -11.53 -8.13 15.15
CA GLU A 148 -11.44 -8.69 16.53
C GLU A 148 -10.11 -9.38 16.86
N LYS A 149 -9.27 -9.64 15.87
CA LYS A 149 -8.08 -10.52 15.96
C LYS A 149 -6.77 -9.87 15.54
N TYR A 150 -6.79 -8.72 14.88
CA TYR A 150 -5.60 -8.02 14.45
C TYR A 150 -5.43 -6.70 15.18
N GLN A 151 -4.19 -6.28 15.32
CA GLN A 151 -3.82 -5.00 15.93
C GLN A 151 -2.86 -4.25 15.01
N ALA A 152 -3.21 -3.01 14.70
CA ALA A 152 -2.34 -2.13 13.93
C ALA A 152 -1.17 -1.64 14.80
N LEU A 153 0.03 -1.81 14.30
CA LEU A 153 1.28 -1.34 14.89
C LEU A 153 1.70 0.02 14.33
N TRP A 154 1.18 0.36 13.14
CA TRP A 154 1.46 1.58 12.39
C TRP A 154 0.29 1.90 11.45
N PRO A 155 0.01 3.17 11.05
CA PRO A 155 0.79 4.38 11.34
C PRO A 155 0.57 4.90 12.77
N ASP A 156 1.60 5.53 13.35
CA ASP A 156 1.46 6.34 14.54
C ASP A 156 1.16 7.79 14.15
N LYS A 157 -0.01 8.29 14.54
CA LYS A 157 -0.47 9.63 14.16
C LYS A 157 0.47 10.75 14.61
N ASN A 158 1.07 10.61 15.79
CA ASN A 158 1.97 11.64 16.32
C ASN A 158 3.28 11.70 15.54
N VAL A 159 3.84 10.53 15.19
CA VAL A 159 5.06 10.45 14.38
C VAL A 159 4.80 10.99 12.98
N ILE A 160 3.74 10.50 12.31
CA ILE A 160 3.38 10.96 10.96
C ILE A 160 3.12 12.48 10.95
N ARG A 161 2.41 13.02 11.95
CA ARG A 161 2.16 14.46 12.07
C ARG A 161 3.45 15.25 12.23
N LYS A 162 4.39 14.77 13.04
CA LYS A 162 5.69 15.41 13.21
C LYS A 162 6.46 15.45 11.89
N GLU A 163 6.62 14.30 11.24
CA GLU A 163 7.32 14.20 9.94
C GLU A 163 6.65 15.03 8.84
N THR A 164 5.30 15.03 8.83
CA THR A 164 4.51 15.89 7.94
C THR A 164 4.83 17.36 8.14
N ASN A 165 4.79 17.82 9.41
CA ASN A 165 5.04 19.23 9.71
C ASN A 165 6.47 19.66 9.37
N GLU A 166 7.46 18.83 9.63
CA GLU A 166 8.85 19.09 9.26
C GLU A 166 8.99 19.27 7.73
N MET A 167 8.42 18.36 6.95
CA MET A 167 8.42 18.45 5.49
C MET A 167 7.63 19.66 5.00
N TYR A 168 6.43 19.87 5.56
CA TYR A 168 5.55 20.97 5.16
C TYR A 168 6.19 22.33 5.40
N GLN A 169 6.86 22.54 6.53
CA GLN A 169 7.55 23.79 6.85
C GLN A 169 8.67 24.13 5.85
N ILE A 170 9.40 23.12 5.35
CA ILE A 170 10.43 23.32 4.32
C ILE A 170 9.79 23.84 3.03
N LEU A 171 8.66 23.27 2.63
CA LEU A 171 7.96 23.64 1.40
C LEU A 171 7.22 24.97 1.54
N GLU A 172 6.57 25.20 2.69
CA GLU A 172 5.75 26.40 2.96
C GLU A 172 6.56 27.68 2.91
N LYS A 173 7.81 27.64 3.39
CA LYS A 173 8.71 28.80 3.43
C LYS A 173 8.91 29.43 2.06
N GLU A 174 9.03 28.62 1.02
CA GLU A 174 9.37 29.10 -0.33
C GLU A 174 8.14 29.03 -1.29
N HIS A 175 7.18 28.15 -1.01
CA HIS A 175 6.07 27.81 -1.91
C HIS A 175 4.69 27.79 -1.23
N GLY A 176 4.49 28.59 -0.18
CA GLY A 176 3.27 28.60 0.64
C GLY A 176 1.98 28.74 -0.18
N LYS A 177 1.95 29.63 -1.18
CA LYS A 177 0.77 29.84 -2.03
C LYS A 177 0.39 28.60 -2.85
N ALA A 178 1.38 27.87 -3.39
CA ALA A 178 1.14 26.63 -4.12
C ALA A 178 0.61 25.54 -3.18
N LEU A 179 1.15 25.44 -1.96
CA LEU A 179 0.70 24.50 -0.94
C LEU A 179 -0.73 24.80 -0.48
N GLU A 180 -1.06 26.06 -0.20
CA GLU A 180 -2.41 26.49 0.18
C GLU A 180 -3.46 26.06 -0.85
N THR A 181 -3.12 26.17 -2.14
CA THR A 181 -4.00 25.71 -3.22
C THR A 181 -4.22 24.21 -3.17
N ILE A 182 -3.17 23.40 -2.92
CA ILE A 182 -3.28 21.95 -2.78
C ILE A 182 -4.05 21.59 -1.51
N GLU A 183 -3.81 22.29 -0.41
CA GLU A 183 -4.50 22.10 0.87
C GLU A 183 -6.01 22.27 0.74
N GLY A 184 -6.45 23.21 -0.11
CA GLY A 184 -7.88 23.35 -0.43
C GLY A 184 -8.51 22.10 -1.06
N PHE A 185 -7.78 21.33 -1.86
CA PHE A 185 -8.23 20.02 -2.37
C PHE A 185 -8.14 18.95 -1.29
N ALA A 186 -7.07 18.95 -0.50
CA ALA A 186 -6.86 18.00 0.59
C ALA A 186 -7.99 18.08 1.62
N GLU A 187 -8.40 19.29 2.02
CA GLU A 187 -9.48 19.50 2.99
C GLU A 187 -10.82 18.96 2.46
N LYS A 188 -11.16 19.23 1.20
CA LYS A 188 -12.38 18.67 0.58
C LYS A 188 -12.37 17.14 0.58
N LEU A 189 -11.22 16.51 0.24
CA LEU A 189 -11.11 15.04 0.29
C LEU A 189 -11.23 14.52 1.73
N ARG A 190 -10.64 15.23 2.70
CA ARG A 190 -10.74 14.89 4.12
C ARG A 190 -12.18 14.90 4.61
N GLU A 191 -12.94 15.95 4.30
CA GLU A 191 -14.36 16.06 4.68
C GLU A 191 -15.18 14.90 4.15
N ILE A 192 -14.95 14.50 2.88
CA ILE A 192 -15.63 13.35 2.27
C ILE A 192 -15.29 12.06 3.01
N LEU A 193 -13.98 11.80 3.22
CA LEU A 193 -13.51 10.60 3.88
C LEU A 193 -14.01 10.52 5.34
N CYS A 194 -14.00 11.64 6.07
CA CYS A 194 -14.54 11.71 7.42
C CYS A 194 -16.06 11.40 7.46
N SER A 195 -16.82 11.95 6.54
CA SER A 195 -18.27 11.66 6.45
C SER A 195 -18.55 10.16 6.26
N MET A 196 -17.72 9.47 5.46
CA MET A 196 -17.84 8.02 5.26
C MET A 196 -17.51 7.21 6.53
N THR A 197 -16.55 7.68 7.34
CA THR A 197 -16.18 6.98 8.60
C THR A 197 -17.25 7.15 9.67
N GLU A 198 -18.00 8.23 9.63
CA GLU A 198 -19.14 8.49 10.52
C GLU A 198 -20.40 7.70 10.13
N GLY A 199 -20.35 6.93 9.03
CA GLY A 199 -21.52 6.20 8.52
C GLY A 199 -22.60 7.11 7.96
N ARG A 200 -22.26 8.34 7.62
CA ARG A 200 -23.17 9.29 7.00
C ARG A 200 -23.28 8.97 5.51
N ASP A 201 -24.48 8.60 5.09
CA ASP A 201 -24.79 8.49 3.66
C ASP A 201 -24.75 9.88 3.03
N LEU A 202 -23.78 10.10 2.15
CA LEU A 202 -23.74 11.32 1.35
C LEU A 202 -24.92 11.31 0.37
N THR A 203 -25.72 12.36 0.38
CA THR A 203 -26.78 12.55 -0.63
C THR A 203 -26.16 12.76 -2.01
N ALA A 204 -26.95 12.55 -3.07
CA ALA A 204 -26.48 12.77 -4.44
C ALA A 204 -25.99 14.22 -4.68
N GLU A 205 -26.52 15.20 -3.93
CA GLU A 205 -26.13 16.61 -3.97
C GLU A 205 -24.82 16.86 -3.20
N GLU A 206 -24.58 16.12 -2.12
CA GLU A 206 -23.36 16.18 -1.31
C GLU A 206 -22.21 15.36 -1.92
N MET A 207 -22.53 14.45 -2.85
CA MET A 207 -21.53 13.67 -3.58
C MET A 207 -20.66 14.59 -4.43
N PRO A 208 -19.38 14.75 -4.11
CA PRO A 208 -18.53 15.65 -4.86
C PRO A 208 -18.29 15.10 -6.27
N ASP A 209 -18.23 15.99 -7.25
CA ASP A 209 -17.67 15.63 -8.56
C ASP A 209 -16.15 15.45 -8.45
N THR A 210 -15.74 14.30 -7.90
CA THR A 210 -14.34 13.94 -7.72
C THR A 210 -13.55 13.97 -9.02
N ARG A 211 -14.22 13.70 -10.17
CA ARG A 211 -13.58 13.80 -11.49
C ARG A 211 -13.33 15.24 -11.91
N ARG A 212 -14.26 16.14 -11.58
CA ARG A 212 -14.04 17.56 -11.80
C ARG A 212 -12.92 18.07 -10.92
N MET A 213 -12.94 17.73 -9.63
CA MET A 213 -11.87 18.08 -8.70
C MET A 213 -10.51 17.57 -9.18
N GLU A 214 -10.43 16.32 -9.64
CA GLU A 214 -9.18 15.75 -10.20
C GLU A 214 -8.71 16.52 -11.43
N ARG A 215 -9.62 16.86 -12.36
CA ARG A 215 -9.26 17.68 -13.54
C ARG A 215 -8.73 19.04 -13.14
N GLU A 216 -9.40 19.75 -12.25
CA GLU A 216 -8.96 21.04 -11.73
C GLU A 216 -7.60 20.94 -11.04
N PHE A 217 -7.42 19.93 -10.19
CA PHE A 217 -6.16 19.66 -9.51
C PHE A 217 -5.01 19.41 -10.51
N ARG A 218 -5.26 18.67 -11.56
CA ARG A 218 -4.27 18.41 -12.61
C ARG A 218 -3.85 19.66 -13.36
N THR A 219 -4.73 20.67 -13.49
CA THR A 219 -4.36 21.93 -14.16
C THR A 219 -3.30 22.72 -13.40
N LEU A 220 -3.17 22.50 -12.09
CA LEU A 220 -2.13 23.15 -11.27
C LEU A 220 -0.72 22.92 -11.81
N ARG A 221 -0.46 21.74 -12.41
CA ARG A 221 0.84 21.42 -13.00
C ARG A 221 1.27 22.37 -14.10
N ALA A 222 0.33 23.01 -14.78
CA ALA A 222 0.60 23.97 -15.83
C ALA A 222 0.95 25.36 -15.28
N THR A 223 0.64 25.64 -14.01
CA THR A 223 0.92 26.93 -13.38
C THR A 223 2.41 27.08 -13.09
N GLU A 224 2.89 28.32 -13.14
CA GLU A 224 4.30 28.61 -12.89
C GLU A 224 4.68 28.34 -11.44
N GLU A 225 3.82 28.69 -10.49
CA GLU A 225 4.03 28.44 -9.07
C GLU A 225 4.27 26.94 -8.80
N PHE A 226 3.51 26.09 -9.47
CA PHE A 226 3.62 24.64 -9.27
C PHE A 226 4.88 24.07 -9.92
N LYS A 227 5.27 24.56 -11.09
CA LYS A 227 6.54 24.15 -11.72
C LYS A 227 7.74 24.51 -10.84
N GLN A 228 7.74 25.71 -10.23
CA GLN A 228 8.78 26.13 -9.31
C GLN A 228 8.83 25.27 -8.05
N LEU A 229 7.67 24.88 -7.50
CA LEU A 229 7.59 23.94 -6.39
C LEU A 229 8.20 22.58 -6.75
N LEU A 230 7.89 22.00 -7.92
CA LEU A 230 8.47 20.74 -8.36
C LEU A 230 9.99 20.82 -8.55
N LEU A 231 10.49 21.91 -9.16
CA LEU A 231 11.92 22.13 -9.31
C LEU A 231 12.64 22.26 -7.95
N PHE A 232 12.04 22.97 -7.02
CA PHE A 232 12.56 23.09 -5.66
C PHE A 232 12.63 21.73 -4.96
N MET A 233 11.57 20.91 -5.08
CA MET A 233 11.56 19.56 -4.52
C MET A 233 12.67 18.69 -5.13
N GLU A 234 12.88 18.77 -6.44
CA GLU A 234 13.94 18.03 -7.12
C GLU A 234 15.32 18.49 -6.65
N GLU A 235 15.57 19.80 -6.57
CA GLU A 235 16.82 20.40 -6.07
C GLU A 235 17.12 19.94 -4.64
N LYS A 236 16.12 19.98 -3.76
CA LYS A 236 16.26 19.57 -2.35
C LYS A 236 16.21 18.07 -2.15
N LYS A 237 16.04 17.27 -3.22
CA LYS A 237 15.86 15.81 -3.17
C LYS A 237 14.72 15.37 -2.25
N LEU A 238 13.67 16.18 -2.19
CA LEU A 238 12.46 15.90 -1.42
C LEU A 238 11.57 14.94 -2.21
N PHE A 239 11.78 13.64 -2.03
CA PHE A 239 11.02 12.60 -2.74
C PHE A 239 9.77 12.23 -1.96
N LEU A 240 8.67 12.93 -2.22
CA LEU A 240 7.38 12.68 -1.55
C LEU A 240 6.76 11.32 -1.90
N ARG A 241 7.24 10.64 -2.92
CA ARG A 241 6.82 9.27 -3.24
C ARG A 241 6.96 8.32 -2.05
N ARG A 242 8.07 8.46 -1.29
CA ARG A 242 8.30 7.68 -0.08
C ARG A 242 7.34 8.04 1.05
N PHE A 243 6.76 9.24 1.01
CA PHE A 243 5.81 9.67 2.03
C PHE A 243 4.56 8.78 2.08
N LYS A 244 4.14 8.21 0.94
CA LYS A 244 3.04 7.24 0.90
C LYS A 244 3.38 5.93 1.61
N ASN A 245 4.63 5.49 1.57
CA ASN A 245 5.07 4.29 2.27
C ASN A 245 5.08 4.50 3.79
N LYS A 246 5.39 5.74 4.22
CA LYS A 246 5.42 6.11 5.65
C LYS A 246 4.09 5.89 6.37
N ILE A 247 2.98 5.94 5.65
CA ILE A 247 1.63 5.72 6.19
C ILE A 247 1.14 4.28 6.06
N SER A 248 1.97 3.36 5.55
CA SER A 248 1.58 1.95 5.35
C SER A 248 1.13 1.32 6.65
N ILE A 249 -0.06 0.74 6.66
CA ILE A 249 -0.52 -0.04 7.82
C ILE A 249 0.39 -1.24 8.01
N VAL A 250 0.99 -1.32 9.20
CA VAL A 250 1.67 -2.52 9.72
C VAL A 250 0.77 -3.12 10.78
N PHE A 251 0.53 -4.43 10.71
CA PHE A 251 -0.32 -5.09 11.69
C PHE A 251 0.16 -6.50 12.02
N GLN A 252 -0.20 -6.95 13.22
CA GLN A 252 0.00 -8.32 13.68
C GLN A 252 -1.29 -8.87 14.32
N ASN A 253 -1.25 -10.13 14.78
CA ASN A 253 -2.30 -10.64 15.65
C ASN A 253 -2.40 -9.78 16.92
N LYS A 254 -3.61 -9.65 17.45
CA LYS A 254 -3.84 -8.92 18.70
C LYS A 254 -3.21 -9.62 19.91
N ASN A 255 -3.27 -10.95 19.90
CA ASN A 255 -2.74 -11.77 20.98
C ASN A 255 -1.71 -12.75 20.39
N ASP A 256 -0.67 -13.02 21.15
CA ASP A 256 0.33 -14.02 20.83
C ASP A 256 -0.28 -15.42 20.77
N GLY A 257 0.17 -16.25 19.83
CA GLY A 257 -0.33 -17.59 19.58
C GLY A 257 0.51 -18.35 18.56
N GLU A 258 0.06 -19.54 18.18
CA GLU A 258 0.81 -20.42 17.24
C GLU A 258 0.82 -19.88 15.80
N LEU A 259 -0.23 -19.17 15.37
CA LEU A 259 -0.37 -18.67 14.01
C LEU A 259 -0.23 -17.14 13.94
N ASN A 260 0.84 -16.62 14.50
CA ASN A 260 1.13 -15.20 14.47
C ASN A 260 1.46 -14.71 13.07
N LEU A 261 0.86 -13.62 12.68
CA LEU A 261 1.11 -12.93 11.43
C LEU A 261 1.74 -11.56 11.67
N LEU A 262 2.66 -11.17 10.79
CA LEU A 262 3.12 -9.80 10.66
C LEU A 262 3.00 -9.35 9.20
N PHE A 263 2.16 -8.37 8.95
CA PHE A 263 2.02 -7.72 7.66
C PHE A 263 2.61 -6.32 7.74
N THR A 264 3.60 -6.03 6.89
CA THR A 264 4.40 -4.81 6.98
C THR A 264 4.01 -3.74 5.95
N GLY A 265 3.09 -4.05 5.01
CA GLY A 265 2.81 -3.18 3.87
C GLY A 265 4.11 -2.80 3.16
N ASP A 266 4.26 -1.51 2.88
CA ASP A 266 5.48 -0.93 2.30
C ASP A 266 6.20 -0.02 3.31
N ALA A 267 6.10 -0.35 4.60
CA ALA A 267 6.70 0.44 5.67
C ALA A 267 8.19 0.70 5.43
N GLU A 268 8.61 1.92 5.74
CA GLU A 268 10.02 2.30 5.68
C GLU A 268 10.79 1.59 6.81
N ARG A 269 12.07 1.32 6.56
CA ARG A 269 12.94 0.64 7.54
C ARG A 269 12.94 1.31 8.90
N GLU A 270 13.04 2.63 8.94
CA GLU A 270 13.06 3.44 10.17
C GLU A 270 11.79 3.23 11.03
N HIS A 271 10.62 3.08 10.39
CA HIS A 271 9.37 2.82 11.10
C HIS A 271 9.31 1.38 11.63
N LEU A 272 9.84 0.41 10.89
CA LEU A 272 9.97 -0.97 11.37
C LEU A 272 10.93 -1.06 12.56
N GLU A 273 12.05 -0.31 12.55
CA GLU A 273 12.97 -0.20 13.68
C GLU A 273 12.29 0.43 14.91
N MET A 274 11.46 1.46 14.72
CA MET A 274 10.66 2.04 15.80
C MET A 274 9.66 1.03 16.37
N ILE A 275 8.90 0.34 15.52
CA ILE A 275 7.95 -0.70 15.95
C ILE A 275 8.68 -1.79 16.73
N ALA A 276 9.81 -2.25 16.22
CA ALA A 276 10.62 -3.32 16.83
C ALA A 276 11.23 -2.94 18.17
N SER A 277 11.49 -1.66 18.40
CA SER A 277 11.98 -1.16 19.69
C SER A 277 10.87 -0.98 20.72
N ASP A 278 9.58 -1.16 20.31
CA ASP A 278 8.41 -0.84 21.13
C ASP A 278 8.56 0.52 21.85
N TYR A 279 8.88 1.55 21.07
CA TYR A 279 9.31 2.88 21.53
C TYR A 279 8.38 3.55 22.55
N ASP A 280 7.14 3.10 22.67
CA ASP A 280 6.16 3.59 23.64
C ASP A 280 5.77 2.53 24.72
N GLY A 281 6.38 1.33 24.67
CA GLY A 281 6.18 0.24 25.63
C GLY A 281 4.78 -0.35 25.63
N LYS A 282 4.03 -0.29 24.51
CA LYS A 282 2.63 -0.70 24.46
C LYS A 282 2.34 -1.86 23.53
N LEU A 283 3.11 -2.01 22.46
CA LEU A 283 2.81 -2.93 21.37
C LEU A 283 4.08 -3.62 20.86
N PRO A 284 4.66 -4.53 21.67
CA PRO A 284 5.84 -5.27 21.27
C PRO A 284 5.53 -6.19 20.09
N LEU A 285 6.55 -6.44 19.26
CA LEU A 285 6.53 -7.56 18.33
C LEU A 285 6.64 -8.88 19.12
N PHE A 286 6.01 -9.93 18.59
CA PHE A 286 6.15 -11.27 19.16
C PHE A 286 7.54 -11.85 18.88
N GLU A 287 7.95 -12.82 19.66
CA GLU A 287 9.23 -13.53 19.46
C GLU A 287 9.16 -14.51 18.29
N HIS A 288 7.97 -15.02 17.99
CA HIS A 288 7.73 -16.01 16.94
C HIS A 288 6.59 -15.59 16.00
N TYR A 289 6.81 -15.76 14.69
CA TYR A 289 5.78 -15.56 13.67
C TYR A 289 5.64 -16.79 12.79
N TRP A 290 4.43 -17.28 12.67
CA TRP A 290 4.09 -18.27 11.67
C TRP A 290 4.29 -17.74 10.25
N CYS A 291 3.95 -16.46 10.01
CA CYS A 291 4.14 -15.87 8.69
C CYS A 291 4.42 -14.36 8.75
N ILE A 292 5.44 -13.92 8.01
CA ILE A 292 5.78 -12.50 7.83
C ILE A 292 5.67 -12.14 6.34
N LYS A 293 4.88 -11.11 6.00
CA LYS A 293 4.97 -10.42 4.71
C LYS A 293 6.08 -9.39 4.78
N VAL A 294 7.11 -9.54 3.94
CA VAL A 294 8.25 -8.60 3.92
C VAL A 294 7.84 -7.23 3.36
N PRO A 295 8.49 -6.13 3.80
CA PRO A 295 8.14 -4.79 3.37
C PRO A 295 8.49 -4.54 1.90
N HIS A 296 7.67 -3.71 1.25
CA HIS A 296 7.92 -3.09 -0.04
C HIS A 296 8.51 -4.06 -1.10
N HIS A 297 7.83 -5.19 -1.29
CA HIS A 297 8.18 -6.20 -2.30
C HIS A 297 9.58 -6.80 -2.14
N GLY A 298 10.17 -6.70 -0.95
CA GLY A 298 11.52 -7.19 -0.67
C GLY A 298 12.65 -6.29 -1.20
N THR A 299 12.41 -5.00 -1.42
CA THR A 299 13.42 -4.06 -1.93
C THR A 299 14.47 -3.72 -0.88
N GLN A 300 15.72 -3.53 -1.32
CA GLN A 300 16.88 -3.26 -0.45
C GLN A 300 16.69 -2.05 0.48
N GLY A 301 16.08 -0.98 -0.02
CA GLY A 301 15.88 0.25 0.76
C GLY A 301 14.97 0.10 1.98
N HIS A 302 14.18 -0.98 2.01
CA HIS A 302 13.23 -1.30 3.08
C HIS A 302 13.66 -2.54 3.89
N TYR A 303 14.91 -2.97 3.72
CA TYR A 303 15.42 -4.14 4.42
C TYR A 303 15.35 -3.94 5.93
N PHE A 304 14.77 -4.92 6.60
CA PHE A 304 14.74 -5.07 8.06
C PHE A 304 15.05 -6.52 8.40
N ASP A 305 15.88 -6.73 9.40
CA ASP A 305 16.27 -8.07 9.83
C ASP A 305 15.19 -8.72 10.69
N PHE A 306 14.49 -9.69 10.11
CA PHE A 306 13.46 -10.47 10.78
C PHE A 306 13.96 -11.74 11.46
N SER A 307 15.26 -12.09 11.36
CA SER A 307 15.79 -13.36 11.88
C SER A 307 15.55 -13.54 13.39
N LYS A 308 15.59 -12.45 14.14
CA LYS A 308 15.36 -12.46 15.59
C LYS A 308 13.91 -12.79 16.01
N TYR A 309 12.98 -12.78 15.06
CA TYR A 309 11.56 -13.07 15.30
C TYR A 309 11.17 -14.49 14.87
N THR A 310 12.12 -15.35 14.62
CA THR A 310 11.99 -16.76 14.27
C THR A 310 10.79 -17.06 13.35
N PRO A 311 10.71 -16.46 12.13
CA PRO A 311 9.60 -16.71 11.23
C PRO A 311 9.65 -18.13 10.67
N GLU A 312 8.50 -18.80 10.58
CA GLU A 312 8.39 -20.08 9.85
C GLU A 312 8.23 -19.86 8.35
N ASN A 313 7.49 -18.81 7.97
CA ASN A 313 7.18 -18.49 6.58
C ASN A 313 7.42 -17.01 6.30
N MET A 314 8.01 -16.71 5.14
CA MET A 314 8.22 -15.36 4.63
C MET A 314 7.54 -15.19 3.29
N MET A 315 6.74 -14.15 3.11
CA MET A 315 6.04 -13.85 1.85
C MET A 315 6.64 -12.64 1.17
N ILE A 316 6.98 -12.78 -0.10
CA ILE A 316 7.53 -11.72 -0.95
C ILE A 316 6.67 -11.61 -2.20
N SER A 317 5.85 -10.58 -2.27
CA SER A 317 5.09 -10.25 -3.48
C SER A 317 5.90 -9.28 -4.33
N ASN A 318 6.59 -9.80 -5.34
CA ASN A 318 7.38 -8.97 -6.24
C ASN A 318 7.16 -9.35 -7.71
N GLY A 319 7.59 -8.47 -8.61
CA GLY A 319 7.52 -8.69 -10.03
C GLY A 319 8.71 -8.04 -10.73
N ILE A 320 8.91 -8.38 -11.99
CA ILE A 320 9.92 -7.72 -12.81
C ILE A 320 9.42 -6.33 -13.19
N HIS A 321 9.61 -5.35 -12.32
CA HIS A 321 9.16 -3.97 -12.57
C HIS A 321 9.79 -3.36 -13.83
N TYR A 322 10.99 -3.81 -14.20
CA TYR A 322 11.82 -3.21 -15.24
C TYR A 322 12.09 -4.09 -16.43
N ALA A 323 11.37 -5.20 -16.60
CA ALA A 323 11.56 -6.09 -17.73
C ALA A 323 11.43 -5.41 -19.10
N ASN A 324 10.83 -4.23 -19.17
CA ASN A 324 10.62 -3.48 -20.41
C ASN A 324 11.57 -2.30 -20.63
N SER A 325 12.46 -1.95 -19.67
CA SER A 325 13.44 -0.91 -19.94
C SER A 325 14.66 -1.53 -20.60
N LYS A 326 14.86 -1.25 -21.89
CA LYS A 326 16.05 -1.65 -22.68
C LYS A 326 17.38 -1.18 -22.08
N LYS A 327 17.37 -0.42 -20.98
CA LYS A 327 18.54 0.21 -20.36
C LYS A 327 18.96 -0.41 -19.02
N GLN A 328 18.21 -1.38 -18.47
CA GLN A 328 18.60 -1.95 -17.18
C GLN A 328 19.39 -3.23 -17.38
N SER A 329 20.61 -3.22 -16.83
CA SER A 329 21.49 -4.37 -16.83
C SER A 329 20.85 -5.55 -16.09
N LYS A 330 21.22 -6.77 -16.50
CA LYS A 330 20.81 -8.01 -15.83
C LYS A 330 21.12 -8.00 -14.33
N GLU A 331 22.11 -7.20 -13.92
CA GLU A 331 22.54 -6.99 -12.52
C GLU A 331 21.49 -6.32 -11.62
N LEU A 332 20.58 -5.48 -12.18
CA LEU A 332 19.46 -4.88 -11.44
C LEU A 332 18.33 -5.87 -11.14
N ARG A 333 18.42 -7.09 -11.66
CA ARG A 333 17.43 -8.16 -11.48
C ARG A 333 17.86 -9.21 -10.46
N THR A 334 19.01 -9.01 -9.79
CA THR A 334 19.54 -10.00 -8.87
C THR A 334 18.78 -10.01 -7.54
N SER A 335 18.66 -11.20 -6.97
CA SER A 335 18.05 -11.47 -5.68
C SER A 335 18.56 -10.61 -4.53
N SER A 336 19.82 -10.14 -4.60
CA SER A 336 20.41 -9.23 -3.61
C SER A 336 19.69 -7.88 -3.50
N GLN A 337 18.94 -7.46 -4.52
CA GLN A 337 18.19 -6.20 -4.51
C GLN A 337 16.74 -6.37 -4.05
N TYR A 338 16.25 -7.61 -3.97
CA TYR A 338 14.87 -7.95 -3.65
C TYR A 338 14.83 -9.03 -2.56
N GLY A 339 14.06 -10.07 -2.78
CA GLY A 339 13.75 -11.08 -1.81
C GLY A 339 14.94 -11.81 -1.19
N GLY A 340 16.05 -11.93 -1.92
CA GLY A 340 17.22 -12.62 -1.41
C GLY A 340 17.85 -12.01 -0.15
N LEU A 341 17.69 -10.70 0.05
CA LEU A 341 18.13 -10.04 1.28
C LEU A 341 17.37 -10.51 2.52
N PHE A 342 16.12 -10.95 2.33
CA PHE A 342 15.25 -11.40 3.40
C PHE A 342 15.33 -12.90 3.66
N TYR A 343 16.29 -13.59 3.02
CA TYR A 343 16.49 -15.01 3.23
C TYR A 343 16.87 -15.32 4.67
N ILE A 344 16.09 -16.21 5.30
CA ILE A 344 16.36 -16.75 6.63
C ILE A 344 16.43 -18.28 6.45
N PRO A 345 17.56 -18.93 6.83
CA PRO A 345 17.81 -20.35 6.53
C PRO A 345 16.70 -21.32 6.98
N ASP A 346 16.07 -21.03 8.13
CA ASP A 346 15.07 -21.91 8.74
C ASP A 346 13.62 -21.52 8.37
N ALA A 347 13.45 -20.42 7.60
CA ALA A 347 12.14 -19.96 7.16
C ALA A 347 11.84 -20.43 5.73
N HIS A 348 10.61 -20.84 5.50
CA HIS A 348 10.13 -21.13 4.15
C HIS A 348 9.82 -19.83 3.40
N MET A 349 10.43 -19.65 2.21
CA MET A 349 10.30 -18.43 1.41
C MET A 349 9.26 -18.62 0.29
N TYR A 350 8.18 -17.85 0.32
CA TYR A 350 7.18 -17.79 -0.75
C TYR A 350 7.38 -16.51 -1.58
N CYS A 351 7.79 -16.67 -2.82
CA CYS A 351 8.02 -15.56 -3.73
C CYS A 351 7.06 -15.64 -4.91
N SER A 352 6.43 -14.53 -5.29
CA SER A 352 5.57 -14.47 -6.47
C SER A 352 6.32 -14.46 -7.79
N ASN A 353 7.65 -14.24 -7.77
CA ASN A 353 8.48 -14.25 -8.95
C ASN A 353 9.87 -14.82 -8.66
N CYS A 354 10.20 -15.97 -9.23
CA CYS A 354 11.50 -16.64 -9.06
C CYS A 354 12.67 -15.94 -9.71
N ASP A 355 12.46 -15.10 -10.71
CA ASP A 355 13.55 -14.38 -11.38
C ASP A 355 14.32 -13.45 -10.42
N CYS A 356 13.73 -13.14 -9.26
CA CYS A 356 14.40 -12.38 -8.22
C CYS A 356 15.47 -13.22 -7.47
N CYS A 357 15.44 -14.54 -7.58
CA CYS A 357 16.33 -15.46 -6.90
C CYS A 357 17.51 -15.94 -7.77
N ASP A 358 17.54 -15.54 -9.05
CA ASP A 358 18.63 -15.87 -9.97
C ASP A 358 19.97 -15.28 -9.49
N GLY A 359 20.93 -16.14 -9.16
CA GLY A 359 22.26 -15.74 -8.74
C GLY A 359 22.51 -15.74 -7.23
N TYR A 360 21.61 -16.29 -6.44
CA TYR A 360 21.85 -16.51 -5.02
C TYR A 360 22.76 -17.74 -4.84
N GLU A 361 24.03 -17.52 -4.49
CA GLU A 361 25.02 -18.60 -4.35
C GLU A 361 24.63 -19.66 -3.31
N ASN A 362 23.82 -19.32 -2.32
CA ASN A 362 23.37 -20.21 -1.25
C ASN A 362 21.95 -20.78 -1.47
N GLY A 363 21.35 -20.52 -2.61
CA GLY A 363 20.00 -20.96 -2.96
C GLY A 363 18.91 -20.22 -2.18
N CYS A 364 17.96 -19.62 -2.88
CA CYS A 364 16.67 -19.30 -2.29
C CYS A 364 15.98 -20.63 -1.97
N SER A 365 15.36 -20.75 -0.79
CA SER A 365 14.52 -21.90 -0.47
C SER A 365 13.24 -21.95 -1.31
N CYS A 366 12.97 -20.94 -2.14
CA CYS A 366 11.95 -20.99 -3.18
C CYS A 366 12.27 -22.14 -4.13
N LYS A 367 11.56 -23.24 -3.95
CA LYS A 367 11.55 -24.32 -4.95
C LYS A 367 10.61 -23.87 -6.08
N GLU A 368 10.81 -24.41 -7.29
CA GLU A 368 9.88 -24.15 -8.41
C GLU A 368 8.41 -24.38 -8.02
N SER A 369 8.13 -25.29 -7.09
CA SER A 369 6.80 -25.54 -6.52
C SER A 369 6.23 -24.37 -5.73
N ASP A 370 7.04 -23.42 -5.29
CA ASP A 370 6.64 -22.27 -4.47
C ASP A 370 6.46 -21.01 -5.30
N VAL A 371 6.77 -21.08 -6.61
CA VAL A 371 6.50 -20.02 -7.56
C VAL A 371 5.03 -19.99 -7.91
N ILE A 372 4.45 -18.83 -7.81
CA ILE A 372 3.06 -18.59 -8.14
C ILE A 372 2.97 -18.26 -9.63
N SER A 373 2.40 -19.14 -10.44
CA SER A 373 2.12 -18.86 -11.85
C SER A 373 1.23 -17.63 -12.03
N PRO A 374 1.26 -16.95 -13.20
CA PRO A 374 0.38 -15.84 -13.50
C PRO A 374 -1.07 -16.23 -13.26
N ALA A 375 -1.84 -15.32 -12.68
CA ALA A 375 -3.24 -15.55 -12.36
C ALA A 375 -3.52 -16.68 -11.36
N TYR A 376 -2.49 -17.29 -10.77
CA TYR A 376 -2.63 -18.27 -9.73
C TYR A 376 -2.20 -17.72 -8.37
N TYR A 377 -2.55 -18.46 -7.33
CA TYR A 377 -2.28 -18.10 -5.94
C TYR A 377 -1.60 -19.29 -5.26
N LYS A 378 -0.87 -19.00 -4.21
CA LYS A 378 -0.41 -20.00 -3.25
C LYS A 378 -1.22 -19.89 -1.97
N ASP A 379 -1.77 -21.00 -1.52
CA ASP A 379 -2.35 -21.13 -0.18
C ASP A 379 -1.23 -21.54 0.78
N ILE A 380 -1.00 -20.76 1.82
CA ILE A 380 -0.04 -20.97 2.90
C ILE A 380 -0.79 -21.38 4.15
#